data_9dd52e41aa8a6090fc8dcb59f4a49268
#
_entry.id   9dd52e41aa8a6090fc8dcb59f4a49268
#
_cell.length_a   1.000
_cell.length_b   1.000
_cell.length_c   1.000
_cell.angle_alpha   90.00
_cell.angle_beta   90.00
_cell.angle_gamma   90.00
#
_symmetry.space_group_name_H-M   'P 1'
#
loop_
_entity.id
_entity.type
_entity.pdbx_description
1 polymer ?
#
loop_
_entity_poly.entity_id
_entity_poly.type
_entity_poly.pdbx_seq_one_letter_code
_entity_poly.pdbx_strand_id
1 'polypeptide(L)'
;MSVEMVSRRRGMGHRPLKGTGRVYAIAYDLNTDAAERHGAWAKIARVLERHGFRRQQGSVFYGDENTSAMTCARAVLELYDEYIWFWEVVRDMRMLRISEQDDLLAIVPNRLRLDQQDVA
;
A
#
# COMPACT_ATOMS: atom_id res chain seq x y z
N MET A 1 0.89 6.61 -20.16
CA MET A 1 1.99 6.50 -19.68
C MET A 1 2.19 5.33 -18.91
N SER A 2 3.20 4.77 -18.88
CA SER A 2 3.38 3.62 -18.16
C SER A 2 4.01 3.90 -16.88
N VAL A 3 3.79 3.04 -15.98
CA VAL A 3 4.32 3.20 -14.71
C VAL A 3 5.77 3.41 -14.69
N GLU A 4 6.44 2.69 -15.51
CA GLU A 4 7.79 2.73 -15.36
C GLU A 4 8.36 4.02 -15.69
N MET A 5 7.68 4.85 -16.34
CA MET A 5 8.23 5.93 -16.68
C MET A 5 8.49 6.84 -15.70
N VAL A 6 7.84 6.94 -14.78
CA VAL A 6 8.01 7.90 -13.86
C VAL A 6 9.09 7.68 -12.96
N SER A 7 9.15 6.57 -12.50
CA SER A 7 9.97 6.46 -11.48
C SER A 7 11.23 6.03 -11.79
N ARG A 8 11.43 5.73 -12.94
CA ARG A 8 12.49 5.25 -13.13
C ARG A 8 13.49 5.96 -12.96
N ARG A 9 13.46 6.96 -12.78
CA ARG A 9 14.36 7.65 -12.68
C ARG A 9 15.14 7.48 -11.67
N ARG A 10 15.21 7.12 -10.91
CA ARG A 10 15.90 7.09 -9.94
C ARG A 10 15.89 6.00 -9.45
N GLY A 11 15.71 5.36 -9.98
CA GLY A 11 15.63 4.32 -9.55
C GLY A 11 14.88 3.95 -8.71
N MET A 12 14.37 4.39 -8.43
CA MET A 12 13.67 4.12 -7.70
C MET A 12 12.71 3.87 -7.92
N GLY A 13 12.46 3.98 -8.29
CA GLY A 13 11.48 3.87 -8.55
C GLY A 13 10.81 2.78 -8.71
N HIS A 14 9.87 2.56 -9.33
CA HIS A 14 9.26 1.39 -9.42
C HIS A 14 9.49 0.82 -10.71
N ARG A 15 9.12 -0.35 -10.92
CA ARG A 15 9.28 -1.00 -12.12
C ARG A 15 8.02 -1.64 -12.52
N PRO A 16 7.82 -1.91 -13.76
CA PRO A 16 6.60 -2.58 -14.21
C PRO A 16 6.54 -3.97 -13.63
N LEU A 17 5.35 -4.44 -13.42
CA LEU A 17 5.19 -5.78 -12.95
C LEU A 17 5.32 -6.74 -14.07
N LYS A 18 5.84 -7.90 -13.77
CA LYS A 18 5.96 -8.90 -14.77
C LYS A 18 4.66 -9.55 -15.03
N GLY A 19 4.47 -10.04 -16.18
CA GLY A 19 3.29 -10.76 -16.52
C GLY A 19 2.09 -9.91 -16.78
N THR A 20 1.40 -9.51 -15.74
CA THR A 20 0.15 -8.81 -15.91
C THR A 20 0.30 -7.33 -16.13
N GLY A 21 1.37 -6.75 -15.69
CA GLY A 21 1.50 -5.31 -15.71
C GLY A 21 0.60 -4.63 -14.70
N ARG A 22 0.10 -5.34 -13.70
CA ARG A 22 -0.77 -4.79 -12.71
C ARG A 22 -0.28 -5.06 -11.33
N VAL A 23 -0.62 -4.17 -10.42
CA VAL A 23 -0.37 -4.34 -9.02
C VAL A 23 -1.72 -4.49 -8.34
N TYR A 24 -1.83 -5.45 -7.47
CA TYR A 24 -3.00 -5.55 -6.61
C TYR A 24 -2.65 -4.88 -5.30
N ALA A 25 -3.55 -4.07 -4.82
CA ALA A 25 -3.30 -3.29 -3.61
C ALA A 25 -4.46 -3.45 -2.65
N ILE A 26 -4.16 -3.24 -1.38
CA ILE A 26 -5.19 -3.20 -0.35
C ILE A 26 -5.08 -1.84 0.32
N ALA A 27 -6.20 -1.13 0.36
CA ALA A 27 -6.29 0.16 1.03
C ALA A 27 -7.36 0.05 2.10
N TYR A 28 -7.11 0.59 3.28
CA TYR A 28 -8.07 0.45 4.35
C TYR A 28 -8.15 1.71 5.20
N ASP A 29 -9.24 1.81 5.94
CA ASP A 29 -9.48 2.91 6.84
C ASP A 29 -9.87 2.32 8.19
N LEU A 30 -9.28 2.81 9.26
CA LEU A 30 -9.52 2.26 10.59
C LEU A 30 -10.13 3.32 11.50
N ASN A 31 -10.91 2.84 12.46
CA ASN A 31 -11.31 3.67 13.56
C ASN A 31 -10.08 3.90 14.42
N THR A 32 -9.64 5.13 14.56
CA THR A 32 -8.36 5.43 15.17
C THR A 32 -8.28 4.98 16.64
N ASP A 33 -9.31 5.28 17.40
CA ASP A 33 -9.30 4.93 18.82
C ASP A 33 -9.27 3.42 19.01
N ALA A 34 -10.10 2.70 18.28
CA ALA A 34 -10.12 1.25 18.40
C ALA A 34 -8.82 0.65 17.88
N ALA A 35 -8.26 1.22 16.82
CA ALA A 35 -7.01 0.71 16.28
C ALA A 35 -5.89 0.85 17.30
N GLU A 36 -5.86 1.94 18.03
CA GLU A 36 -4.85 2.13 19.04
C GLU A 36 -5.01 1.15 20.18
N ARG A 37 -6.24 0.94 20.62
CA ARG A 37 -6.47 0.01 21.73
C ARG A 37 -6.00 -1.39 21.41
N HIS A 38 -6.14 -1.79 20.19
CA HIS A 38 -5.81 -3.16 19.81
C HIS A 38 -4.45 -3.32 19.13
N GLY A 39 -3.73 -2.22 18.94
CA GLY A 39 -2.47 -2.28 18.21
C GLY A 39 -2.67 -2.74 16.79
N ALA A 40 -3.77 -2.29 16.18
CA ALA A 40 -4.20 -2.85 14.90
C ALA A 40 -3.26 -2.54 13.75
N TRP A 41 -2.65 -1.36 13.74
CA TRP A 41 -1.80 -0.99 12.61
C TRP A 41 -0.70 -2.02 12.38
N ALA A 42 0.00 -2.38 13.45
CA ALA A 42 1.10 -3.32 13.33
C ALA A 42 0.61 -4.72 13.02
N LYS A 43 -0.52 -5.09 13.59
CA LYS A 43 -1.04 -6.43 13.39
C LYS A 43 -1.54 -6.63 11.97
N ILE A 44 -2.22 -5.63 11.41
CA ILE A 44 -2.68 -5.70 10.04
C ILE A 44 -1.49 -5.73 9.10
N ALA A 45 -0.50 -4.86 9.35
CA ALA A 45 0.69 -4.84 8.50
C ALA A 45 1.37 -6.19 8.46
N ARG A 46 1.47 -6.84 9.62
CA ARG A 46 2.17 -8.12 9.69
C ARG A 46 1.47 -9.19 8.86
N VAL A 47 0.15 -9.23 8.92
CA VAL A 47 -0.59 -10.20 8.12
C VAL A 47 -0.45 -9.89 6.63
N LEU A 48 -0.59 -8.62 6.25
CA LEU A 48 -0.47 -8.28 4.84
C LEU A 48 0.93 -8.59 4.31
N GLU A 49 1.95 -8.34 5.12
CA GLU A 49 3.31 -8.64 4.70
C GLU A 49 3.53 -10.14 4.51
N ARG A 50 2.90 -10.96 5.32
CA ARG A 50 3.02 -12.40 5.16
C ARG A 50 2.45 -12.87 3.83
N HIS A 51 1.51 -12.12 3.29
CA HIS A 51 0.87 -12.46 2.04
C HIS A 51 1.50 -11.76 0.83
N GLY A 52 2.64 -11.11 1.03
CA GLY A 52 3.36 -10.54 -0.09
C GLY A 52 3.09 -9.08 -0.36
N PHE A 53 2.43 -8.40 0.57
CA PHE A 53 2.14 -6.99 0.39
C PHE A 53 3.16 -6.13 1.11
N ARG A 54 3.46 -4.96 0.56
CA ARG A 54 4.37 -4.01 1.17
C ARG A 54 3.71 -2.68 1.32
N ARG A 55 3.98 -2.02 2.43
CA ARG A 55 3.38 -0.72 2.69
C ARG A 55 3.91 0.32 1.71
N GLN A 56 3.00 1.05 1.12
CA GLN A 56 3.36 2.18 0.26
C GLN A 56 3.19 3.48 1.02
N GLN A 57 2.09 3.57 1.75
CA GLN A 57 1.84 4.72 2.60
C GLN A 57 0.94 4.21 3.68
N GLY A 58 0.88 4.86 4.77
CA GLY A 58 -0.02 4.61 5.89
C GLY A 58 -0.82 3.31 5.81
N SER A 59 -1.96 3.39 5.20
CA SER A 59 -2.86 2.25 5.12
C SER A 59 -3.04 1.76 3.69
N VAL A 60 -2.02 1.88 2.87
CA VAL A 60 -2.04 1.38 1.50
C VAL A 60 -0.87 0.44 1.31
N PHE A 61 -1.18 -0.80 0.92
CA PHE A 61 -0.17 -1.83 0.69
C PHE A 61 -0.30 -2.35 -0.74
N TYR A 62 0.83 -2.50 -1.40
CA TYR A 62 0.85 -3.05 -2.75
C TYR A 62 1.38 -4.46 -2.71
N GLY A 63 0.79 -5.32 -3.49
CA GLY A 63 1.26 -6.68 -3.61
C GLY A 63 2.43 -6.77 -4.58
N ASP A 64 3.15 -7.87 -4.51
CA ASP A 64 4.25 -8.12 -5.41
C ASP A 64 3.70 -8.78 -6.68
N GLU A 65 4.59 -9.19 -7.55
CA GLU A 65 4.19 -9.74 -8.84
C GLU A 65 3.48 -11.08 -8.71
N ASN A 66 3.53 -11.70 -7.56
CA ASN A 66 2.85 -12.98 -7.35
C ASN A 66 1.51 -12.83 -6.67
N THR A 67 1.11 -11.63 -6.31
CA THR A 67 -0.17 -11.46 -5.64
C THR A 67 -1.29 -11.40 -6.68
N SER A 68 -2.46 -11.76 -6.24
CA SER A 68 -3.64 -11.77 -7.09
C SER A 68 -4.83 -11.34 -6.26
N ALA A 69 -5.99 -11.29 -6.89
CA ALA A 69 -7.21 -11.00 -6.15
C ALA A 69 -7.44 -12.02 -5.06
N MET A 70 -7.12 -13.28 -5.34
CA MET A 70 -7.29 -14.33 -4.34
C MET A 70 -6.34 -14.12 -3.17
N THR A 71 -5.13 -13.62 -3.43
CA THR A 71 -4.20 -13.31 -2.36
C THR A 71 -4.78 -12.25 -1.43
N CYS A 72 -5.42 -11.23 -2.01
CA CYS A 72 -6.06 -10.21 -1.22
C CYS A 72 -7.16 -10.79 -0.35
N ALA A 73 -7.98 -11.66 -0.93
CA ALA A 73 -9.07 -12.26 -0.18
C ALA A 73 -8.56 -13.12 0.95
N ARG A 74 -7.51 -13.88 0.72
CA ARG A 74 -6.95 -14.72 1.78
C ARG A 74 -6.39 -13.90 2.92
N ALA A 75 -5.74 -12.79 2.60
CA ALA A 75 -5.18 -11.93 3.63
C ALA A 75 -6.29 -11.36 4.51
N VAL A 76 -7.38 -10.93 3.90
CA VAL A 76 -8.48 -10.37 4.66
C VAL A 76 -9.18 -11.43 5.51
N LEU A 77 -9.34 -12.62 4.96
CA LEU A 77 -9.97 -13.69 5.73
C LEU A 77 -9.11 -14.09 6.92
N GLU A 78 -7.80 -14.07 6.76
CA GLU A 78 -6.93 -14.35 7.87
C GLU A 78 -7.05 -13.29 8.95
N LEU A 79 -7.13 -12.02 8.58
CA LEU A 79 -7.32 -10.95 9.54
C LEU A 79 -8.64 -11.14 10.30
N TYR A 80 -9.69 -11.48 9.58
CA TYR A 80 -10.98 -11.68 10.17
C TYR A 80 -10.95 -12.86 11.16
N ASP A 81 -10.29 -13.93 10.78
CA ASP A 81 -10.24 -15.11 11.62
C ASP A 81 -9.34 -14.91 12.83
N GLU A 82 -8.25 -14.20 12.67
CA GLU A 82 -7.27 -14.10 13.72
C GLU A 82 -7.64 -13.06 14.77
N TYR A 83 -8.31 -11.99 14.39
CA TYR A 83 -8.54 -10.89 15.30
C TYR A 83 -10.01 -10.62 15.52
N ILE A 84 -10.46 -10.88 16.76
CA ILE A 84 -11.86 -10.69 17.09
C ILE A 84 -12.28 -9.23 16.98
N TRP A 85 -11.34 -8.32 17.06
CA TRP A 85 -11.64 -6.89 16.98
C TRP A 85 -11.77 -6.38 15.53
N PHE A 86 -11.65 -7.25 14.56
CA PHE A 86 -11.61 -6.82 13.16
C PHE A 86 -12.79 -5.91 12.81
N TRP A 87 -13.98 -6.31 13.17
CA TRP A 87 -15.17 -5.53 12.84
C TRP A 87 -15.27 -4.23 13.60
N GLU A 88 -14.66 -4.14 14.75
CA GLU A 88 -14.66 -2.93 15.53
C GLU A 88 -13.69 -1.90 14.95
N VAL A 89 -12.57 -2.37 14.43
CA VAL A 89 -11.48 -1.50 14.04
C VAL A 89 -11.53 -1.11 12.57
N VAL A 90 -11.87 -2.04 11.69
CA VAL A 90 -11.76 -1.79 10.25
C VAL A 90 -13.06 -1.20 9.74
N ARG A 91 -12.97 0.06 9.26
CA ARG A 91 -14.14 0.74 8.75
C ARG A 91 -14.32 0.48 7.28
N ASP A 92 -13.25 0.29 6.55
CA ASP A 92 -13.30 0.06 5.12
C ASP A 92 -12.03 -0.67 4.72
N MET A 93 -12.12 -1.58 3.79
CA MET A 93 -10.95 -2.28 3.29
C MET A 93 -11.25 -2.69 1.85
N ARG A 94 -10.44 -2.22 0.93
CA ARG A 94 -10.72 -2.38 -0.49
C ARG A 94 -9.52 -2.94 -1.22
N MET A 95 -9.82 -3.75 -2.22
CA MET A 95 -8.81 -4.21 -3.14
C MET A 95 -8.83 -3.29 -4.34
N LEU A 96 -7.65 -2.89 -4.78
CA LEU A 96 -7.52 -2.05 -5.97
C LEU A 96 -6.64 -2.77 -6.96
N ARG A 97 -6.94 -2.58 -8.23
CA ARG A 97 -6.08 -3.06 -9.30
C ARG A 97 -5.47 -1.84 -9.96
N ILE A 98 -4.15 -1.76 -9.92
CA ILE A 98 -3.45 -0.59 -10.40
C ILE A 98 -2.59 -1.00 -11.58
N SER A 99 -2.88 -0.48 -12.75
CA SER A 99 -2.08 -0.78 -13.92
C SER A 99 -1.03 0.29 -14.19
N GLU A 100 -1.22 1.47 -13.61
CA GLU A 100 -0.27 2.56 -13.75
C GLU A 100 -0.21 3.35 -12.47
N GLN A 101 0.93 3.88 -12.16
CA GLN A 101 1.06 4.81 -11.06
C GLN A 101 2.20 5.77 -11.36
N ASP A 102 2.08 6.97 -10.85
CA ASP A 102 3.08 7.99 -11.07
C ASP A 102 3.36 8.70 -9.77
N ASP A 103 4.60 9.11 -9.61
CA ASP A 103 5.00 9.88 -8.45
C ASP A 103 4.76 11.35 -8.78
N LEU A 104 3.72 11.91 -8.21
CA LEU A 104 3.36 13.29 -8.52
C LEU A 104 4.41 14.27 -8.06
N LEU A 105 5.20 13.91 -7.07
CA LEU A 105 6.25 14.82 -6.65
C LEU A 105 7.39 14.90 -7.66
N ALA A 106 7.43 13.98 -8.59
CA ALA A 106 8.46 14.03 -9.62
C ALA A 106 8.30 15.24 -10.53
N ILE A 107 7.11 15.83 -10.58
CA ILE A 107 6.93 17.00 -11.41
C ILE A 107 7.32 18.29 -10.69
N VAL A 108 7.62 18.22 -9.39
CA VAL A 108 7.99 19.40 -8.64
C VAL A 108 9.46 19.70 -8.90
N PRO A 109 9.80 20.93 -9.29
CA PRO A 109 11.19 21.25 -9.55
C PRO A 109 12.07 21.00 -8.34
N ASN A 110 13.28 20.53 -8.60
CA ASN A 110 14.21 20.22 -7.54
C ASN A 110 14.46 21.39 -6.62
N ARG A 111 14.49 22.57 -7.17
CA ARG A 111 14.71 23.74 -6.37
C ARG A 111 13.66 23.90 -5.29
N LEU A 112 12.40 23.61 -5.61
CA LEU A 112 11.36 23.73 -4.61
C LEU A 112 11.48 22.66 -3.54
N ARG A 113 11.91 21.48 -3.93
CA ARG A 113 12.07 20.44 -2.94
C ARG A 113 13.19 20.74 -1.98
N LEU A 114 14.26 21.32 -2.49
CA LEU A 114 15.36 21.68 -1.61
C LEU A 114 14.95 22.75 -0.63
N ASP A 115 14.16 23.71 -1.07
CA ASP A 115 13.68 24.75 -0.19
C ASP A 115 12.86 24.16 0.95
N GLN A 116 12.04 23.19 0.65
CA GLN A 116 11.26 22.57 1.68
C GLN A 116 12.13 21.81 2.66
N GLN A 117 13.16 21.18 2.19
CA GLN A 117 14.05 20.46 3.07
C GLN A 117 14.80 21.42 3.98
N ASP A 118 15.16 22.57 3.48
CA ASP A 118 15.86 23.52 4.30
C ASP A 118 14.99 24.08 5.40
N VAL A 119 13.72 24.18 5.13
CA VAL A 119 12.82 24.72 6.12
C VAL A 119 12.57 23.73 7.23
N ALA A 120 12.61 22.50 6.93
CA ALA A 120 12.36 21.51 7.95
C ALA A 120 13.42 21.52 9.00
#